data_f443b34c05e5fab772ddbc2f129b3de3
#
_entry.id   f443b34c05e5fab772ddbc2f129b3de3
#
_cell.length_a   1.000
_cell.length_b   1.000
_cell.length_c   1.000
_cell.angle_alpha   90.00
_cell.angle_beta   90.00
_cell.angle_gamma   90.00
#
_symmetry.space_group_name_H-M   'P 1'
#
loop_
_entity.id
_entity.type
_entity.pdbx_description
1 polymer ?
#
loop_
_entity_poly.entity_id
_entity_poly.type
_entity_poly.pdbx_seq_one_letter_code
_entity_poly.pdbx_strand_id
1 'polypeptide(L)'
;MYDIFSNHKVVNIKALATQTTGTAATTAKNLMAVADKGLRERNNRGLLLIEVTNVNTTGDITITVQTSPDNSTWDNDFAVLTGITAAGLYMADLKYLNRYVRLSSVCADANVDWGAKLITFDALRRPVKQADATELTVDYAANIDSML
;
A
#
# COMPACT_ATOMS: atom_id res chain seq x y z
N MET A 1 8.81 26.32 -9.39
CA MET A 1 7.52 25.83 -8.82
C MET A 1 7.47 24.33 -8.96
N TYR A 2 7.29 23.65 -7.87
CA TYR A 2 7.12 22.18 -7.92
C TYR A 2 5.73 21.85 -8.40
N ASP A 3 5.65 21.22 -9.54
CA ASP A 3 4.40 20.66 -10.02
C ASP A 3 4.19 19.29 -9.34
N ILE A 4 3.28 19.27 -8.39
CA ILE A 4 2.91 18.04 -7.65
C ILE A 4 2.45 16.95 -8.62
N PHE A 5 1.82 17.31 -9.71
CA PHE A 5 1.27 16.36 -10.67
C PHE A 5 2.32 15.71 -11.57
N SER A 6 3.46 16.35 -11.78
CA SER A 6 4.53 15.80 -12.62
C SER A 6 5.41 14.77 -11.89
N ASN A 7 5.44 14.83 -10.56
CA ASN A 7 6.34 14.00 -9.74
C ASN A 7 5.61 12.90 -8.94
N HIS A 8 4.30 12.83 -9.05
CA HIS A 8 3.49 11.87 -8.31
C HIS A 8 2.61 11.09 -9.26
N LYS A 9 2.53 9.81 -9.02
CA LYS A 9 1.63 8.92 -9.73
C LYS A 9 0.69 8.25 -8.74
N VAL A 10 -0.59 8.31 -9.02
CA VAL A 10 -1.60 7.60 -8.22
C VAL A 10 -1.92 6.29 -8.91
N VAL A 11 -1.68 5.19 -8.21
CA VAL A 11 -1.99 3.85 -8.67
C VAL A 11 -3.16 3.31 -7.85
N ASN A 12 -4.27 3.02 -8.51
CA ASN A 12 -5.40 2.38 -7.85
C ASN A 12 -5.10 0.89 -7.67
N ILE A 13 -4.83 0.48 -6.43
CA ILE A 13 -4.53 -0.92 -6.09
C ILE A 13 -5.82 -1.73 -5.95
N LYS A 14 -6.78 -1.18 -5.23
CA LYS A 14 -8.08 -1.82 -4.97
C LYS A 14 -9.17 -0.76 -4.97
N ALA A 15 -10.16 -0.95 -5.82
CA ALA A 15 -11.40 -0.14 -5.75
C ALA A 15 -12.12 -0.42 -4.42
N LEU A 16 -12.81 0.59 -3.90
CA LEU A 16 -13.65 0.44 -2.72
C LEU A 16 -14.70 -0.64 -2.95
N ALA A 17 -14.64 -1.70 -2.16
CA ALA A 17 -15.56 -2.82 -2.24
C ALA A 17 -15.55 -3.63 -0.94
N THR A 18 -16.62 -4.37 -0.71
CA THR A 18 -16.73 -5.28 0.42
C THR A 18 -15.82 -6.48 0.25
N GLN A 19 -15.05 -6.76 1.29
CA GLN A 19 -14.37 -8.03 1.46
C GLN A 19 -15.04 -8.81 2.58
N THR A 20 -15.43 -10.04 2.27
CA THR A 20 -15.97 -10.97 3.25
C THR A 20 -14.86 -11.60 4.09
N THR A 21 -15.23 -12.30 5.15
CA THR A 21 -14.29 -13.06 5.98
C THR A 21 -13.40 -13.96 5.15
N GLY A 22 -12.11 -13.95 5.44
CA GLY A 22 -11.10 -14.75 4.75
C GLY A 22 -9.99 -13.93 4.14
N THR A 23 -9.22 -14.59 3.29
CA THR A 23 -8.05 -13.98 2.61
C THR A 23 -8.40 -13.60 1.18
N ALA A 24 -8.00 -12.41 0.78
CA ALA A 24 -8.12 -11.94 -0.59
C ALA A 24 -6.82 -11.27 -1.06
N ALA A 25 -6.52 -11.37 -2.35
CA ALA A 25 -5.39 -10.72 -2.96
C ALA A 25 -5.85 -9.78 -4.08
N THR A 26 -5.20 -8.63 -4.20
CA THR A 26 -5.45 -7.72 -5.30
C THR A 26 -4.66 -8.13 -6.55
N THR A 27 -5.07 -7.62 -7.70
CA THR A 27 -4.28 -7.76 -8.93
C THR A 27 -2.97 -6.99 -8.81
N ALA A 28 -1.87 -7.58 -9.25
CA ALA A 28 -0.56 -6.94 -9.28
C ALA A 28 -0.57 -5.68 -10.15
N LYS A 29 0.06 -4.63 -9.66
CA LYS A 29 0.24 -3.36 -10.39
C LYS A 29 1.70 -3.15 -10.73
N ASN A 30 1.96 -2.77 -11.96
CA ASN A 30 3.28 -2.38 -12.43
C ASN A 30 3.51 -0.90 -12.12
N LEU A 31 4.39 -0.59 -11.19
CA LEU A 31 4.69 0.78 -10.78
C LEU A 31 5.50 1.54 -11.84
N MET A 32 6.18 0.82 -12.71
CA MET A 32 6.99 1.39 -13.82
C MET A 32 6.25 1.37 -15.15
N ALA A 33 4.93 1.16 -15.15
CA ALA A 33 4.17 1.05 -16.38
C ALA A 33 4.23 2.34 -17.20
N VAL A 34 4.77 2.21 -18.37
CA VAL A 34 4.64 3.04 -19.57
C VAL A 34 4.84 4.55 -19.36
N ALA A 35 5.88 5.07 -19.95
CA ALA A 35 6.25 6.48 -20.09
C ALA A 35 6.96 7.15 -18.91
N ASP A 36 7.08 6.55 -17.75
CA ASP A 36 7.87 7.13 -16.67
C ASP A 36 9.36 6.83 -16.85
N LYS A 37 9.97 7.50 -17.79
CA LYS A 37 11.43 7.42 -18.04
C LYS A 37 12.27 7.90 -16.88
N GLY A 38 11.66 8.28 -15.76
CA GLY A 38 12.37 8.87 -14.62
C GLY A 38 12.29 8.08 -13.32
N LEU A 39 11.43 7.06 -13.20
CA LEU A 39 11.39 6.21 -12.01
C LEU A 39 12.54 5.23 -12.04
N ARG A 40 13.62 5.59 -11.39
CA ARG A 40 14.76 4.69 -11.21
C ARG A 40 14.37 3.60 -10.21
N GLU A 41 14.71 2.36 -10.53
CA GLU A 41 14.45 1.17 -9.71
C GLU A 41 14.92 1.28 -8.25
N ARG A 42 15.81 2.22 -7.95
CA ARG A 42 16.45 2.35 -6.64
C ARG A 42 15.62 3.08 -5.58
N ASN A 43 14.55 3.75 -5.96
CA ASN A 43 13.85 4.67 -5.07
C ASN A 43 12.32 4.49 -5.11
N ASN A 44 11.87 3.28 -5.32
CA ASN A 44 10.43 2.99 -5.29
C ASN A 44 9.89 3.17 -3.88
N ARG A 45 9.46 4.37 -3.61
CA ARG A 45 8.79 4.77 -2.39
C ARG A 45 7.37 5.17 -2.71
N GLY A 46 6.46 4.79 -1.86
CA GLY A 46 5.06 5.11 -2.03
C GLY A 46 4.35 5.37 -0.72
N LEU A 47 3.37 6.23 -0.78
CA LEU A 47 2.40 6.41 0.29
C LEU A 47 1.17 5.57 -0.03
N LEU A 48 0.93 4.54 0.74
CA LEU A 48 -0.28 3.73 0.63
C LEU A 48 -1.40 4.41 1.41
N LEU A 49 -2.47 4.75 0.72
CA LEU A 49 -3.71 5.26 1.31
C LEU A 49 -4.76 4.16 1.31
N ILE A 50 -5.30 3.87 2.49
CA ILE A 50 -6.34 2.87 2.68
C ILE A 50 -7.57 3.57 3.22
N GLU A 51 -8.67 3.48 2.48
CA GLU A 51 -9.96 3.98 2.90
C GLU A 51 -10.82 2.82 3.38
N VAL A 52 -11.29 2.91 4.61
CA VAL A 52 -12.23 1.94 5.19
C VAL A 52 -13.52 2.67 5.51
N THR A 53 -14.60 2.28 4.87
CA THR A 53 -15.90 2.94 5.05
C THR A 53 -16.82 2.20 6.02
N ASN A 54 -16.61 0.89 6.16
CA ASN A 54 -17.38 0.08 7.09
C ASN A 54 -16.56 -1.09 7.62
N VAL A 55 -16.60 -1.26 8.92
CA VAL A 55 -16.13 -2.48 9.60
C VAL A 55 -17.29 -3.03 10.41
N ASN A 56 -17.74 -4.23 10.06
CA ASN A 56 -18.90 -4.80 10.72
C ASN A 56 -18.49 -5.42 12.07
N THR A 57 -18.88 -4.79 13.14
CA THR A 57 -18.84 -5.18 14.56
C THR A 57 -17.48 -5.40 15.22
N THR A 58 -16.72 -6.43 14.96
CA THR A 58 -15.46 -6.74 15.69
C THR A 58 -14.31 -7.08 14.76
N GLY A 59 -14.53 -6.86 13.46
CA GLY A 59 -13.57 -7.23 12.47
C GLY A 59 -12.36 -6.28 12.47
N ASP A 60 -11.22 -6.86 12.40
CA ASP A 60 -10.02 -6.19 11.96
C ASP A 60 -9.64 -6.69 10.57
N ILE A 61 -8.89 -5.87 9.87
CA ILE A 61 -8.27 -6.27 8.62
C ILE A 61 -6.75 -6.12 8.77
N THR A 62 -6.05 -7.17 8.41
CA THR A 62 -4.59 -7.15 8.26
C THR A 62 -4.26 -7.11 6.78
N ILE A 63 -3.43 -6.16 6.40
CA ILE A 63 -3.01 -6.00 5.00
C ILE A 63 -1.52 -6.28 4.91
N THR A 64 -1.15 -7.23 4.05
CA THR A 64 0.24 -7.54 3.74
C THR A 64 0.58 -6.99 2.37
N VAL A 65 1.58 -6.14 2.32
CA VAL A 65 2.14 -5.63 1.08
C VAL A 65 3.08 -6.67 0.50
N GLN A 66 2.87 -7.02 -0.73
CA GLN A 66 3.72 -7.96 -1.48
C GLN A 66 4.34 -7.25 -2.67
N THR A 67 5.61 -7.49 -2.90
CA THR A 67 6.35 -6.83 -3.97
C THR A 67 7.15 -7.83 -4.80
N SER A 68 7.40 -7.51 -6.07
CA SER A 68 8.12 -8.37 -7.00
C SER A 68 8.88 -7.56 -8.04
N PRO A 69 10.10 -7.97 -8.41
CA PRO A 69 10.83 -7.33 -9.50
C PRO A 69 10.33 -7.72 -10.89
N ASP A 70 9.73 -8.90 -11.04
CA ASP A 70 9.45 -9.54 -12.33
C ASP A 70 8.00 -10.05 -12.49
N ASN A 71 7.13 -9.80 -11.49
CA ASN A 71 5.75 -10.30 -11.43
C ASN A 71 5.62 -11.83 -11.32
N SER A 72 6.69 -12.53 -11.07
CA SER A 72 6.70 -13.99 -10.89
C SER A 72 7.28 -14.40 -9.53
N THR A 73 8.36 -13.77 -9.13
CA THR A 73 9.01 -14.01 -7.84
C THR A 73 8.54 -12.97 -6.85
N TRP A 74 7.73 -13.37 -5.88
CA TRP A 74 7.10 -12.47 -4.92
C TRP A 74 7.75 -12.55 -3.55
N ASP A 75 8.07 -11.39 -3.00
CA ASP A 75 8.28 -11.23 -1.56
C ASP A 75 6.89 -11.10 -0.91
N ASN A 76 6.40 -12.22 -0.39
CA ASN A 76 5.03 -12.33 0.11
C ASN A 76 4.83 -11.69 1.50
N ASP A 77 5.91 -11.45 2.21
CA ASP A 77 5.91 -10.91 3.57
C ASP A 77 6.65 -9.57 3.64
N PHE A 78 6.67 -8.82 2.55
CA PHE A 78 7.43 -7.59 2.45
C PHE A 78 7.12 -6.59 3.57
N ALA A 79 5.84 -6.32 3.81
CA ALA A 79 5.41 -5.45 4.89
C ALA A 79 4.00 -5.82 5.36
N VAL A 80 3.77 -5.81 6.66
CA VAL A 80 2.48 -6.11 7.28
C VAL A 80 1.93 -4.86 7.95
N LEU A 81 0.69 -4.56 7.67
CA LEU A 81 -0.05 -3.42 8.22
C LEU A 81 -1.19 -3.93 9.08
N THR A 82 -1.16 -3.57 10.35
CA THR A 82 -2.14 -3.96 11.35
C THR A 82 -2.81 -2.74 11.98
N GLY A 83 -3.82 -2.97 12.82
CA GLY A 83 -4.47 -1.90 13.57
C GLY A 83 -5.60 -1.20 12.83
N ILE A 84 -6.12 -1.79 11.76
CA ILE A 84 -7.28 -1.28 11.04
C ILE A 84 -8.54 -1.94 11.65
N THR A 85 -9.14 -1.27 12.62
CA THR A 85 -10.26 -1.80 13.41
C THR A 85 -11.54 -0.99 13.29
N ALA A 86 -11.49 0.13 12.59
CA ALA A 86 -12.62 1.05 12.45
C ALA A 86 -12.63 1.71 11.07
N ALA A 87 -13.76 2.26 10.69
CA ALA A 87 -13.85 3.11 9.50
C ALA A 87 -12.95 4.35 9.66
N GLY A 88 -12.31 4.72 8.57
CA GLY A 88 -11.39 5.86 8.54
C GLY A 88 -10.45 5.83 7.35
N LEU A 89 -9.59 6.82 7.29
CA LEU A 89 -8.50 6.91 6.33
C LEU A 89 -7.19 6.55 7.03
N TYR A 90 -6.49 5.59 6.45
CA TYR A 90 -5.20 5.11 6.95
C TYR A 90 -4.12 5.36 5.90
N MET A 91 -2.90 5.56 6.36
CA MET A 91 -1.75 5.72 5.47
C MET A 91 -0.53 4.98 5.98
N ALA A 92 0.27 4.47 5.05
CA ALA A 92 1.54 3.82 5.32
C ALA A 92 2.61 4.31 4.34
N ASP A 93 3.75 4.71 4.88
CA ASP A 93 4.92 5.10 4.10
C ASP A 93 5.73 3.85 3.77
N LEU A 94 5.68 3.43 2.50
CA LEU A 94 6.37 2.24 2.04
C LEU A 94 7.67 2.61 1.35
N LYS A 95 8.75 1.97 1.76
CA LYS A 95 10.10 2.11 1.19
C LYS A 95 10.52 0.83 0.48
N TYR A 96 11.43 0.93 -0.46
CA TYR A 96 12.03 -0.22 -1.14
C TYR A 96 11.05 -1.11 -1.91
N LEU A 97 9.97 -0.54 -2.43
CA LEU A 97 9.05 -1.26 -3.30
C LEU A 97 9.76 -1.69 -4.58
N ASN A 98 9.51 -2.91 -5.01
CA ASN A 98 9.93 -3.39 -6.33
C ASN A 98 8.97 -2.88 -7.42
N ARG A 99 9.24 -3.27 -8.65
CA ARG A 99 8.48 -2.85 -9.83
C ARG A 99 6.99 -3.20 -9.74
N TYR A 100 6.67 -4.36 -9.18
CA TYR A 100 5.29 -4.82 -9.04
C TYR A 100 4.88 -4.83 -7.58
N VAL A 101 3.66 -4.44 -7.31
CA VAL A 101 3.05 -4.45 -5.98
C VAL A 101 1.65 -5.02 -6.04
N ARG A 102 1.29 -5.76 -5.02
CA ARG A 102 -0.09 -6.20 -4.74
C ARG A 102 -0.31 -6.22 -3.23
N LEU A 103 -1.56 -6.25 -2.82
CA LEU A 103 -1.94 -6.40 -1.42
C LEU A 103 -2.61 -7.74 -1.22
N SER A 104 -2.24 -8.42 -0.16
CA SER A 104 -2.97 -9.55 0.39
C SER A 104 -3.63 -9.09 1.69
N SER A 105 -4.89 -9.41 1.88
CA SER A 105 -5.64 -8.96 3.05
C SER A 105 -6.35 -10.12 3.72
N VAL A 106 -6.41 -10.09 5.03
CA VAL A 106 -7.14 -11.05 5.85
C VAL A 106 -8.17 -10.31 6.69
N CYS A 107 -9.44 -10.65 6.49
CA CYS A 107 -10.54 -10.24 7.35
C CYS A 107 -10.86 -11.39 8.31
N ALA A 108 -10.67 -11.20 9.62
CA ALA A 108 -10.79 -12.29 10.58
C ALA A 108 -12.24 -12.71 10.83
N ASP A 109 -13.11 -11.75 11.17
CA ASP A 109 -14.44 -12.10 11.69
C ASP A 109 -15.62 -11.35 11.05
N ALA A 110 -15.39 -10.51 10.07
CA ALA A 110 -16.46 -9.66 9.54
C ALA A 110 -16.19 -9.14 8.14
N ASN A 111 -17.23 -8.59 7.53
CA ASN A 111 -17.10 -7.88 6.27
C ASN A 111 -16.47 -6.51 6.50
N VAL A 112 -15.55 -6.14 5.64
CA VAL A 112 -14.91 -4.83 5.62
C VAL A 112 -15.05 -4.21 4.25
N ASP A 113 -15.58 -2.99 4.20
CA ASP A 113 -15.62 -2.20 2.97
C ASP A 113 -14.39 -1.32 2.90
N TRP A 114 -13.49 -1.63 1.99
CA TRP A 114 -12.23 -0.91 1.88
C TRP A 114 -11.70 -0.81 0.46
N GLY A 115 -10.87 0.19 0.26
CA GLY A 115 -10.12 0.40 -0.97
C GLY A 115 -8.73 0.94 -0.67
N ALA A 116 -7.83 0.86 -1.63
CA ALA A 116 -6.45 1.30 -1.47
C ALA A 116 -5.89 1.92 -2.74
N LYS A 117 -5.13 3.00 -2.55
CA LYS A 117 -4.37 3.69 -3.59
C LYS A 117 -2.93 3.85 -3.15
N LEU A 118 -2.03 3.72 -4.08
CA LEU A 118 -0.61 3.98 -3.85
C LEU A 118 -0.21 5.25 -4.60
N ILE A 119 0.34 6.20 -3.88
CA ILE A 119 0.93 7.40 -4.46
C ILE A 119 2.44 7.18 -4.51
N THR A 120 2.97 7.01 -5.70
CA THR A 120 4.41 6.89 -5.91
C THR A 120 5.01 8.28 -6.09
N PHE A 121 6.21 8.49 -5.58
CA PHE A 121 6.93 9.75 -5.69
C PHE A 121 8.43 9.53 -5.73
N ASP A 122 9.13 10.52 -6.27
CA ASP A 122 10.59 10.50 -6.26
C ASP A 122 11.11 10.70 -4.82
N ALA A 123 12.17 9.99 -4.47
CA ALA A 123 12.68 9.80 -3.11
C ALA A 123 13.04 11.08 -2.35
N LEU A 124 13.14 12.21 -3.01
CA LEU A 124 13.60 13.45 -2.39
C LEU A 124 12.55 14.19 -1.57
N ARG A 125 11.27 13.93 -1.78
CA ARG A 125 10.18 14.59 -1.02
C ARG A 125 8.98 13.68 -0.92
N ARG A 126 8.56 13.38 0.29
CA ARG A 126 7.29 12.68 0.52
C ARG A 126 6.13 13.67 0.68
N PRO A 127 4.91 13.27 0.36
CA PRO A 127 3.73 14.06 0.68
C PRO A 127 3.65 14.40 2.16
N VAL A 128 3.13 15.57 2.47
CA VAL A 128 2.91 15.97 3.86
C VAL A 128 1.84 15.06 4.48
N LYS A 129 2.09 14.65 5.71
CA LYS A 129 1.12 13.87 6.49
C LYS A 129 -0.20 14.61 6.58
N GLN A 130 -1.28 13.96 6.20
CA GLN A 130 -2.62 14.52 6.34
C GLN A 130 -3.11 14.36 7.77
N ALA A 131 -3.65 15.43 8.35
CA ALA A 131 -4.12 15.44 9.73
C ALA A 131 -5.25 14.44 10.00
N ASP A 132 -6.05 14.14 8.98
CA ASP A 132 -7.23 13.27 9.09
C ASP A 132 -6.94 11.80 8.82
N ALA A 133 -5.71 11.46 8.45
CA ALA A 133 -5.30 10.08 8.17
C ALA A 133 -4.54 9.50 9.36
N THR A 134 -4.90 8.28 9.72
CA THR A 134 -4.16 7.50 10.71
C THR A 134 -2.95 6.87 10.06
N GLU A 135 -1.76 7.18 10.56
CA GLU A 135 -0.52 6.58 10.11
C GLU A 135 -0.36 5.19 10.72
N LEU A 136 -0.24 4.19 9.85
CA LEU A 136 0.01 2.82 10.26
C LEU A 136 1.50 2.57 10.49
N THR A 137 1.81 1.77 11.48
CA THR A 137 3.15 1.20 11.63
C THR A 137 3.36 0.16 10.54
N VAL A 138 4.46 0.27 9.83
CA VAL A 138 4.85 -0.68 8.79
C VAL A 138 5.84 -1.66 9.40
N ASP A 139 5.45 -2.91 9.47
CA ASP A 139 6.29 -4.00 9.96
C ASP A 139 6.92 -4.71 8.75
N TYR A 140 8.18 -4.41 8.50
CA TYR A 140 8.93 -4.99 7.39
C TYR A 140 9.51 -6.36 7.77
N ALA A 141 9.69 -7.22 6.76
CA ALA A 141 10.43 -8.44 6.95
C ALA A 141 11.86 -8.17 7.44
N ALA A 142 12.40 -9.06 8.29
CA ALA A 142 13.67 -8.86 8.99
C ALA A 142 14.87 -8.59 8.06
N ASN A 143 14.86 -9.11 6.84
CA ASN A 143 15.90 -8.85 5.86
C ASN A 143 15.87 -7.42 5.30
N ILE A 144 14.76 -6.72 5.42
CA ILE A 144 14.59 -5.33 4.98
C ILE A 144 14.88 -4.37 6.11
N ASP A 145 14.56 -4.72 7.34
CA ASP A 145 14.86 -3.89 8.51
C ASP A 145 16.34 -3.54 8.64
N SER A 146 17.23 -4.43 8.22
CA SER A 146 18.66 -4.16 8.19
C SER A 146 19.08 -3.13 7.14
N MET A 147 18.22 -2.81 6.17
CA MET A 147 18.46 -1.83 5.11
C MET A 147 17.88 -0.44 5.45
N LEU A 148 17.07 -0.37 6.48
CA LEU A 148 16.45 0.85 6.97
C LEU A 148 17.37 1.63 7.88
#